data_61114d5d0e02f441b81b0d8d53c618ed
#
_entry.id   61114d5d0e02f441b81b0d8d53c618ed
#
_cell.length_a   1.000
_cell.length_b   1.000
_cell.length_c   1.000
_cell.angle_alpha   90.00
_cell.angle_beta   90.00
_cell.angle_gamma   90.00
#
_symmetry.space_group_name_H-M   'P 1'
#
loop_
_entity.id
_entity.type
_entity.pdbx_description
1 polymer ?
#
loop_
_entity_poly.entity_id
_entity_poly.type
_entity_poly.pdbx_seq_one_letter_code
_entity_poly.pdbx_strand_id
1 'polypeptide(L)'
;MTEMKHTKDGNGIGSKTVRVLLADDHRIVRSGLRGLMGNEPTITVVAEAEDGRTAVKLSRELAPDVILMDISMHDMNGIEATRQVIESAPQVKVIILSMHSGQKLVADVFKAGASGYLLKDCDFAEIITAIRTVVSGETYLCPQIATVLRNDYLQRIVHAEETTNSALTNREREVLQLIAEGKSTKEIAYSFNLSVKTVEVHRQRIMEKLDIHSVAELTKFAIREGLTPLED
;
A
#
# COMPACT_ATOMS: atom_id res chain seq x y z
N MET A 1 -29.67 40.96 -45.68
CA MET A 1 -30.25 39.65 -45.33
C MET A 1 -29.12 38.63 -45.49
N THR A 2 -28.47 38.29 -44.40
CA THR A 2 -27.42 37.27 -44.39
C THR A 2 -27.58 36.49 -43.08
N GLU A 3 -28.05 35.25 -43.19
CA GLU A 3 -28.28 34.34 -42.09
C GLU A 3 -26.96 33.90 -41.47
N MET A 4 -26.78 34.11 -40.17
CA MET A 4 -25.74 33.54 -39.36
C MET A 4 -26.17 32.13 -38.93
N LYS A 5 -25.54 31.11 -39.53
CA LYS A 5 -25.61 29.73 -39.05
C LYS A 5 -24.87 29.60 -37.73
N HIS A 6 -25.59 29.27 -36.67
CA HIS A 6 -25.05 28.80 -35.42
C HIS A 6 -24.59 27.35 -35.60
N THR A 7 -23.31 27.15 -35.66
CA THR A 7 -22.68 25.82 -35.48
C THR A 7 -22.62 25.53 -33.98
N LYS A 8 -23.45 24.60 -33.52
CA LYS A 8 -23.33 23.96 -32.21
C LYS A 8 -22.20 22.91 -32.30
N ASP A 9 -21.00 23.29 -31.90
CA ASP A 9 -19.96 22.30 -31.59
C ASP A 9 -20.24 21.74 -30.19
N GLY A 10 -21.02 20.67 -30.16
CA GLY A 10 -21.22 19.83 -29.00
C GLY A 10 -20.08 18.84 -28.87
N ASN A 11 -18.99 19.23 -28.22
CA ASN A 11 -17.93 18.30 -27.82
C ASN A 11 -18.43 17.47 -26.62
N GLY A 12 -19.31 16.52 -26.88
CA GLY A 12 -19.73 15.50 -25.91
C GLY A 12 -18.62 14.44 -25.79
N ILE A 13 -17.62 14.69 -24.96
CA ILE A 13 -16.80 13.59 -24.45
C ILE A 13 -17.72 12.78 -23.56
N GLY A 14 -18.27 11.69 -24.11
CA GLY A 14 -19.08 10.74 -23.38
C GLY A 14 -18.25 10.16 -22.22
N SER A 15 -18.46 10.67 -21.01
CA SER A 15 -17.89 10.09 -19.80
C SER A 15 -18.36 8.63 -19.75
N LYS A 16 -17.44 7.70 -19.98
CA LYS A 16 -17.72 6.26 -19.89
C LYS A 16 -18.25 5.96 -18.49
N THR A 17 -19.48 5.51 -18.38
CA THR A 17 -20.08 5.13 -17.10
C THR A 17 -19.36 3.93 -16.52
N VAL A 18 -18.94 4.03 -15.25
CA VAL A 18 -18.26 2.95 -14.54
C VAL A 18 -19.26 1.85 -14.17
N ARG A 19 -18.98 0.64 -14.57
CA ARG A 19 -19.81 -0.55 -14.35
C ARG A 19 -19.41 -1.23 -13.05
N VAL A 20 -20.29 -1.27 -12.09
CA VAL A 20 -20.03 -1.80 -10.74
C VAL A 20 -20.85 -3.07 -10.48
N LEU A 21 -20.19 -4.11 -9.99
CA LEU A 21 -20.81 -5.30 -9.40
C LEU A 21 -20.77 -5.16 -7.86
N LEU A 22 -21.90 -5.39 -7.20
CA LEU A 22 -22.02 -5.42 -5.74
C LEU A 22 -22.01 -6.86 -5.25
N ALA A 23 -21.10 -7.23 -4.34
CA ALA A 23 -21.00 -8.55 -3.74
C ALA A 23 -20.98 -8.45 -2.22
N ASP A 24 -22.09 -8.81 -1.57
CA ASP A 24 -22.30 -8.78 -0.13
C ASP A 24 -23.44 -9.76 0.21
N ASP A 25 -23.34 -10.56 1.25
CA ASP A 25 -24.41 -11.47 1.63
C ASP A 25 -25.59 -10.79 2.36
N HIS A 26 -25.39 -9.54 2.81
CA HIS A 26 -26.42 -8.73 3.45
C HIS A 26 -27.27 -7.99 2.42
N ARG A 27 -28.48 -8.45 2.16
CA ARG A 27 -29.43 -7.85 1.21
C ARG A 27 -29.67 -6.34 1.45
N ILE A 28 -29.73 -5.93 2.71
CA ILE A 28 -29.95 -4.51 3.08
C ILE A 28 -28.78 -3.64 2.59
N VAL A 29 -27.54 -4.11 2.74
CA VAL A 29 -26.33 -3.38 2.31
C VAL A 29 -26.33 -3.25 0.78
N ARG A 30 -26.57 -4.35 0.05
CA ARG A 30 -26.65 -4.32 -1.42
C ARG A 30 -27.73 -3.36 -1.92
N SER A 31 -28.95 -3.47 -1.36
CA SER A 31 -30.07 -2.59 -1.75
C SER A 31 -29.79 -1.12 -1.44
N GLY A 32 -29.15 -0.82 -0.31
CA GLY A 32 -28.74 0.53 0.08
C GLY A 32 -27.70 1.11 -0.89
N LEU A 33 -26.63 0.37 -1.14
CA LEU A 33 -25.58 0.78 -2.09
C LEU A 33 -26.13 0.98 -3.51
N ARG A 34 -26.98 0.06 -3.98
CA ARG A 34 -27.63 0.21 -5.29
C ARG A 34 -28.48 1.47 -5.38
N GLY A 35 -29.28 1.74 -4.34
CA GLY A 35 -30.13 2.93 -4.29
C GLY A 35 -29.31 4.22 -4.30
N LEU A 36 -28.21 4.28 -3.53
CA LEU A 36 -27.32 5.43 -3.49
C LEU A 36 -26.58 5.63 -4.82
N MET A 37 -26.06 4.55 -5.42
CA MET A 37 -25.38 4.60 -6.71
C MET A 37 -26.32 4.95 -7.88
N GLY A 38 -27.60 4.66 -7.76
CA GLY A 38 -28.61 5.07 -8.75
C GLY A 38 -28.75 6.58 -8.91
N ASN A 39 -28.28 7.37 -7.93
CA ASN A 39 -28.25 8.83 -8.00
C ASN A 39 -26.92 9.38 -8.57
N GLU A 40 -25.93 8.52 -8.85
CA GLU A 40 -24.62 8.92 -9.38
C GLU A 40 -24.57 8.64 -10.90
N PRO A 41 -24.66 9.69 -11.73
CA PRO A 41 -24.81 9.51 -13.20
C PRO A 41 -23.57 8.88 -13.87
N THR A 42 -22.43 8.85 -13.18
CA THR A 42 -21.17 8.30 -13.69
C THR A 42 -20.98 6.82 -13.33
N ILE A 43 -21.92 6.21 -12.58
CA ILE A 43 -21.82 4.82 -12.11
C ILE A 43 -23.09 4.05 -12.48
N THR A 44 -22.94 2.79 -12.85
CA THR A 44 -24.06 1.87 -13.10
C THR A 44 -23.80 0.55 -12.39
N VAL A 45 -24.71 0.16 -11.50
CA VAL A 45 -24.69 -1.19 -10.91
C VAL A 45 -25.19 -2.18 -11.95
N VAL A 46 -24.30 -3.04 -12.43
CA VAL A 46 -24.60 -3.99 -13.52
C VAL A 46 -25.12 -5.34 -13.01
N ALA A 47 -24.75 -5.70 -11.76
CA ALA A 47 -25.24 -6.92 -11.12
C ALA A 47 -25.05 -6.85 -9.59
N GLU A 48 -25.71 -7.81 -8.91
CA GLU A 48 -25.56 -8.08 -7.48
C GLU A 48 -25.24 -9.58 -7.28
N ALA A 49 -24.35 -9.88 -6.34
CA ALA A 49 -24.00 -11.23 -5.90
C ALA A 49 -24.21 -11.34 -4.38
N GLU A 50 -24.73 -12.46 -3.93
CA GLU A 50 -24.95 -12.73 -2.49
C GLU A 50 -23.88 -13.64 -1.88
N ASP A 51 -22.93 -14.13 -2.70
CA ASP A 51 -21.82 -14.96 -2.31
C ASP A 51 -20.62 -14.78 -3.27
N GLY A 52 -19.45 -15.27 -2.85
CA GLY A 52 -18.22 -15.13 -3.61
C GLY A 52 -18.21 -15.90 -4.93
N ARG A 53 -18.85 -17.07 -5.02
CA ARG A 53 -18.90 -17.85 -6.27
C ARG A 53 -19.74 -17.14 -7.33
N THR A 54 -20.87 -16.60 -6.92
CA THR A 54 -21.73 -15.78 -7.79
C THR A 54 -20.97 -14.54 -8.25
N ALA A 55 -20.21 -13.86 -7.37
CA ALA A 55 -19.39 -12.73 -7.74
C ALA A 55 -18.33 -13.09 -8.80
N VAL A 56 -17.59 -14.19 -8.62
CA VAL A 56 -16.61 -14.71 -9.59
C VAL A 56 -17.27 -15.03 -10.93
N LYS A 57 -18.41 -15.72 -10.93
CA LYS A 57 -19.15 -16.05 -12.14
C LYS A 57 -19.57 -14.79 -12.90
N LEU A 58 -20.23 -13.85 -12.22
CA LEU A 58 -20.72 -12.60 -12.83
C LEU A 58 -19.58 -11.69 -13.27
N SER A 59 -18.43 -11.73 -12.63
CA SER A 59 -17.26 -10.96 -13.06
C SER A 59 -16.75 -11.40 -14.44
N ARG A 60 -16.81 -12.69 -14.74
CA ARG A 60 -16.43 -13.27 -16.06
C ARG A 60 -17.46 -12.95 -17.13
N GLU A 61 -18.75 -13.10 -16.78
CA GLU A 61 -19.86 -12.92 -17.73
C GLU A 61 -20.07 -11.46 -18.11
N LEU A 62 -19.96 -10.55 -17.14
CA LEU A 62 -20.31 -9.13 -17.34
C LEU A 62 -19.10 -8.22 -17.51
N ALA A 63 -17.90 -8.66 -17.14
CA ALA A 63 -16.68 -7.86 -17.16
C ALA A 63 -16.90 -6.43 -16.59
N PRO A 64 -17.29 -6.29 -15.28
CA PRO A 64 -17.47 -4.98 -14.67
C PRO A 64 -16.13 -4.25 -14.60
N ASP A 65 -16.17 -2.92 -14.48
CA ASP A 65 -14.95 -2.13 -14.26
C ASP A 65 -14.49 -2.28 -12.79
N VAL A 66 -15.44 -2.33 -11.84
CA VAL A 66 -15.18 -2.44 -10.40
C VAL A 66 -16.13 -3.46 -9.74
N ILE A 67 -15.63 -4.19 -8.76
CA ILE A 67 -16.42 -4.99 -7.82
C ILE A 67 -16.27 -4.39 -6.44
N LEU A 68 -17.39 -4.05 -5.77
CA LEU A 68 -17.41 -3.83 -4.33
C LEU A 68 -17.68 -5.17 -3.66
N MET A 69 -16.70 -5.69 -2.91
CA MET A 69 -16.66 -7.05 -2.41
C MET A 69 -16.66 -7.07 -0.89
N ASP A 70 -17.66 -7.64 -0.27
CA ASP A 70 -17.59 -7.97 1.16
C ASP A 70 -16.62 -9.13 1.39
N ILE A 71 -15.94 -9.11 2.55
CA ILE A 71 -15.06 -10.22 2.97
C ILE A 71 -15.89 -11.38 3.52
N SER A 72 -16.88 -11.07 4.34
CA SER A 72 -17.54 -12.04 5.24
C SER A 72 -18.76 -12.70 4.57
N MET A 73 -18.61 -13.20 3.37
CA MET A 73 -19.67 -13.90 2.66
C MET A 73 -19.63 -15.41 2.93
N HIS A 74 -20.80 -16.05 2.91
CA HIS A 74 -20.91 -17.50 3.01
C HIS A 74 -20.43 -18.22 1.72
N ASP A 75 -20.23 -19.53 1.77
CA ASP A 75 -19.76 -20.41 0.70
C ASP A 75 -18.31 -20.10 0.22
N MET A 76 -18.06 -18.90 -0.25
CA MET A 76 -16.73 -18.41 -0.63
C MET A 76 -16.54 -16.99 -0.09
N ASN A 77 -15.52 -16.78 0.76
CA ASN A 77 -15.21 -15.46 1.31
C ASN A 77 -14.65 -14.51 0.22
N GLY A 78 -14.74 -13.20 0.48
CA GLY A 78 -14.35 -12.17 -0.48
C GLY A 78 -12.85 -12.15 -0.83
N ILE A 79 -11.97 -12.66 0.04
CA ILE A 79 -10.53 -12.74 -0.26
C ILE A 79 -10.28 -13.79 -1.33
N GLU A 80 -10.86 -14.97 -1.18
CA GLU A 80 -10.73 -16.04 -2.16
C GLU A 80 -11.45 -15.69 -3.46
N ALA A 81 -12.64 -15.06 -3.38
CA ALA A 81 -13.33 -14.52 -4.54
C ALA A 81 -12.47 -13.48 -5.29
N THR A 82 -11.82 -12.57 -4.56
CA THR A 82 -10.90 -11.57 -5.16
C THR A 82 -9.78 -12.25 -5.92
N ARG A 83 -9.11 -13.26 -5.33
CA ARG A 83 -8.03 -14.00 -6.00
C ARG A 83 -8.49 -14.59 -7.32
N GLN A 84 -9.62 -15.30 -7.32
CA GLN A 84 -10.18 -15.92 -8.52
C GLN A 84 -10.66 -14.91 -9.57
N VAL A 85 -11.18 -13.76 -9.15
CA VAL A 85 -11.51 -12.66 -10.07
C VAL A 85 -10.24 -12.14 -10.75
N ILE A 86 -9.21 -11.81 -9.99
CA ILE A 86 -7.96 -11.24 -10.54
C ILE A 86 -7.24 -12.25 -11.45
N GLU A 87 -7.24 -13.54 -11.11
CA GLU A 87 -6.66 -14.59 -11.96
C GLU A 87 -7.41 -14.73 -13.31
N SER A 88 -8.74 -14.61 -13.28
CA SER A 88 -9.56 -14.84 -14.48
C SER A 88 -9.90 -13.57 -15.27
N ALA A 89 -9.83 -12.39 -14.65
CA ALA A 89 -10.19 -11.09 -15.21
C ALA A 89 -9.33 -9.96 -14.60
N PRO A 90 -8.02 -9.90 -14.90
CA PRO A 90 -7.06 -9.00 -14.26
C PRO A 90 -7.33 -7.51 -14.50
N GLN A 91 -8.17 -7.17 -15.48
CA GLN A 91 -8.61 -5.80 -15.76
C GLN A 91 -9.65 -5.30 -14.75
N VAL A 92 -10.38 -6.21 -14.08
CA VAL A 92 -11.42 -5.86 -13.10
C VAL A 92 -10.75 -5.37 -11.81
N LYS A 93 -11.21 -4.25 -11.30
CA LYS A 93 -10.74 -3.70 -10.02
C LYS A 93 -11.60 -4.21 -8.88
N VAL A 94 -10.99 -4.64 -7.78
CA VAL A 94 -11.75 -5.09 -6.60
C VAL A 94 -11.47 -4.15 -5.44
N ILE A 95 -12.55 -3.57 -4.90
CA ILE A 95 -12.53 -2.79 -3.65
C ILE A 95 -13.20 -3.64 -2.58
N ILE A 96 -12.49 -3.89 -1.51
CA ILE A 96 -13.02 -4.60 -0.35
C ILE A 96 -13.84 -3.64 0.52
N LEU A 97 -15.02 -4.08 0.95
CA LEU A 97 -15.83 -3.47 2.00
C LEU A 97 -15.82 -4.39 3.22
N SER A 98 -15.38 -3.93 4.40
CA SER A 98 -15.27 -4.78 5.58
C SER A 98 -15.59 -4.04 6.86
N MET A 99 -16.12 -4.74 7.88
CA MET A 99 -16.22 -4.24 9.25
C MET A 99 -14.89 -4.31 10.02
N HIS A 100 -13.86 -4.91 9.45
CA HIS A 100 -12.61 -5.22 10.15
C HIS A 100 -11.43 -4.44 9.56
N SER A 101 -10.53 -4.01 10.44
CA SER A 101 -9.29 -3.31 10.07
C SER A 101 -8.02 -4.05 10.50
N GLY A 102 -8.13 -5.34 10.85
CA GLY A 102 -7.01 -6.14 11.35
C GLY A 102 -5.89 -6.25 10.32
N GLN A 103 -4.67 -6.00 10.76
CA GLN A 103 -3.45 -5.95 9.96
C GLN A 103 -3.25 -7.17 9.05
N LYS A 104 -3.42 -8.38 9.59
CA LYS A 104 -3.27 -9.63 8.82
C LYS A 104 -4.31 -9.71 7.71
N LEU A 105 -5.57 -9.36 8.02
CA LEU A 105 -6.66 -9.37 7.06
C LEU A 105 -6.40 -8.42 5.89
N VAL A 106 -5.98 -7.18 6.21
CA VAL A 106 -5.65 -6.16 5.20
C VAL A 106 -4.51 -6.65 4.30
N ALA A 107 -3.46 -7.24 4.89
CA ALA A 107 -2.35 -7.81 4.11
C ALA A 107 -2.81 -8.95 3.18
N ASP A 108 -3.68 -9.84 3.65
CA ASP A 108 -4.18 -10.97 2.85
C ASP A 108 -5.09 -10.51 1.71
N VAL A 109 -5.87 -9.45 1.91
CA VAL A 109 -6.69 -8.78 0.88
C VAL A 109 -5.81 -8.25 -0.26
N PHE A 110 -4.74 -7.51 0.05
CA PHE A 110 -3.84 -6.96 -0.99
C PHE A 110 -3.01 -8.05 -1.67
N LYS A 111 -2.61 -9.11 -0.95
CA LYS A 111 -1.98 -10.29 -1.56
C LYS A 111 -2.91 -11.02 -2.54
N ALA A 112 -4.23 -10.97 -2.32
CA ALA A 112 -5.21 -11.52 -3.25
C ALA A 112 -5.40 -10.64 -4.51
N GLY A 113 -4.84 -9.42 -4.55
CA GLY A 113 -4.85 -8.51 -5.69
C GLY A 113 -5.94 -7.43 -5.62
N ALA A 114 -6.53 -7.16 -4.46
CA ALA A 114 -7.46 -6.06 -4.31
C ALA A 114 -6.81 -4.70 -4.67
N SER A 115 -7.60 -3.82 -5.28
CA SER A 115 -7.18 -2.47 -5.67
C SER A 115 -7.58 -1.42 -4.64
N GLY A 116 -8.47 -1.75 -3.69
CA GLY A 116 -8.88 -0.83 -2.64
C GLY A 116 -9.42 -1.53 -1.39
N TYR A 117 -9.42 -0.80 -0.28
CA TYR A 117 -9.98 -1.23 0.99
C TYR A 117 -10.75 -0.10 1.66
N LEU A 118 -12.01 -0.35 1.99
CA LEU A 118 -12.92 0.54 2.70
C LEU A 118 -13.49 -0.17 3.93
N LEU A 119 -13.76 0.60 4.97
CA LEU A 119 -14.56 0.12 6.08
C LEU A 119 -16.05 0.34 5.79
N LYS A 120 -16.93 -0.56 6.23
CA LYS A 120 -18.40 -0.47 6.00
C LYS A 120 -19.06 0.69 6.73
N ASP A 121 -18.35 1.36 7.65
CA ASP A 121 -18.80 2.58 8.35
C ASP A 121 -18.42 3.87 7.61
N CYS A 122 -17.77 3.78 6.44
CA CYS A 122 -17.45 4.93 5.60
C CYS A 122 -18.73 5.57 5.01
N ASP A 123 -18.64 6.85 4.66
CA ASP A 123 -19.72 7.51 3.95
C ASP A 123 -19.76 7.14 2.45
N PHE A 124 -20.90 7.42 1.82
CA PHE A 124 -21.08 7.09 0.39
C PHE A 124 -20.13 7.88 -0.52
N ALA A 125 -19.77 9.11 -0.17
CA ALA A 125 -18.83 9.94 -0.95
C ALA A 125 -17.44 9.31 -0.99
N GLU A 126 -17.04 8.63 0.08
CA GLU A 126 -15.78 7.89 0.15
C GLU A 126 -15.78 6.68 -0.78
N ILE A 127 -16.91 5.95 -0.87
CA ILE A 127 -17.06 4.84 -1.83
C ILE A 127 -16.91 5.33 -3.27
N ILE A 128 -17.54 6.45 -3.64
CA ILE A 128 -17.43 7.05 -4.97
C ILE A 128 -15.98 7.46 -5.26
N THR A 129 -15.30 8.06 -4.29
CA THR A 129 -13.89 8.44 -4.40
C THR A 129 -13.02 7.21 -4.65
N ALA A 130 -13.22 6.14 -3.88
CA ALA A 130 -12.50 4.89 -4.03
C ALA A 130 -12.71 4.27 -5.42
N ILE A 131 -13.95 4.23 -5.91
CA ILE A 131 -14.26 3.72 -7.26
C ILE A 131 -13.50 4.52 -8.33
N ARG A 132 -13.52 5.84 -8.27
CA ARG A 132 -12.81 6.70 -9.24
C ARG A 132 -11.31 6.49 -9.19
N THR A 133 -10.75 6.38 -7.98
CA THR A 133 -9.31 6.14 -7.76
C THR A 133 -8.86 4.80 -8.37
N VAL A 134 -9.58 3.71 -8.12
CA VAL A 134 -9.16 2.40 -8.66
C VAL A 134 -9.36 2.28 -10.16
N VAL A 135 -10.37 2.96 -10.73
CA VAL A 135 -10.57 3.02 -12.18
C VAL A 135 -9.46 3.82 -12.87
N SER A 136 -8.87 4.83 -12.22
CA SER A 136 -7.69 5.53 -12.76
C SER A 136 -6.40 4.70 -12.67
N GLY A 137 -6.44 3.52 -12.05
CA GLY A 137 -5.30 2.61 -11.91
C GLY A 137 -4.51 2.78 -10.60
N GLU A 138 -4.97 3.64 -9.70
CA GLU A 138 -4.38 3.86 -8.40
C GLU A 138 -4.99 2.93 -7.35
N THR A 139 -4.32 2.78 -6.20
CA THR A 139 -4.83 2.01 -5.05
C THR A 139 -5.53 2.94 -4.07
N TYR A 140 -6.70 2.55 -3.59
CA TYR A 140 -7.43 3.30 -2.56
C TYR A 140 -7.33 2.63 -1.19
N LEU A 141 -6.96 3.41 -0.19
CA LEU A 141 -6.93 3.02 1.22
C LEU A 141 -7.64 4.09 2.03
N CYS A 142 -8.67 3.70 2.81
CA CYS A 142 -9.22 4.64 3.78
C CYS A 142 -8.14 5.00 4.84
N PRO A 143 -8.21 6.18 5.48
CA PRO A 143 -7.16 6.67 6.39
C PRO A 143 -6.82 5.70 7.52
N GLN A 144 -7.83 4.99 8.06
CA GLN A 144 -7.63 4.00 9.11
C GLN A 144 -6.75 2.84 8.63
N ILE A 145 -7.03 2.31 7.44
CA ILE A 145 -6.28 1.19 6.84
C ILE A 145 -4.86 1.62 6.44
N ALA A 146 -4.70 2.82 5.89
CA ALA A 146 -3.38 3.39 5.61
C ALA A 146 -2.52 3.48 6.88
N THR A 147 -3.13 3.85 8.02
CA THR A 147 -2.45 3.88 9.32
C THR A 147 -2.04 2.49 9.79
N VAL A 148 -2.89 1.48 9.63
CA VAL A 148 -2.59 0.08 9.98
C VAL A 148 -1.40 -0.43 9.18
N LEU A 149 -1.40 -0.22 7.87
CA LEU A 149 -0.31 -0.65 6.99
C LEU A 149 1.00 0.08 7.28
N ARG A 150 0.94 1.40 7.52
CA ARG A 150 2.13 2.17 7.92
C ARG A 150 2.75 1.62 9.20
N ASN A 151 1.94 1.34 10.22
CA ASN A 151 2.43 0.84 11.49
C ASN A 151 3.03 -0.57 11.35
N ASP A 152 2.40 -1.45 10.56
CA ASP A 152 2.95 -2.78 10.23
C ASP A 152 4.32 -2.66 9.54
N TYR A 153 4.40 -1.81 8.53
CA TYR A 153 5.64 -1.60 7.80
C TYR A 153 6.77 -1.10 8.71
N LEU A 154 6.48 -0.12 9.58
CA LEU A 154 7.46 0.39 10.55
C LEU A 154 7.88 -0.67 11.56
N GLN A 155 6.93 -1.48 12.07
CA GLN A 155 7.28 -2.58 12.98
C GLN A 155 8.16 -3.63 12.29
N ARG A 156 7.88 -3.98 11.03
CA ARG A 156 8.71 -4.94 10.27
C ARG A 156 10.12 -4.41 10.03
N ILE A 157 10.28 -3.12 9.76
CA ILE A 157 11.61 -2.50 9.64
C ILE A 157 12.35 -2.62 10.97
N VAL A 158 11.73 -2.23 12.08
CA VAL A 158 12.33 -2.32 13.42
C VAL A 158 12.72 -3.76 13.76
N HIS A 159 11.81 -4.73 13.53
CA HIS A 159 12.10 -6.14 13.78
C HIS A 159 13.11 -6.74 12.79
N ALA A 160 13.13 -6.29 11.53
CA ALA A 160 14.17 -6.71 10.58
C ALA A 160 15.55 -6.17 11.00
N GLU A 161 15.62 -4.97 11.58
CA GLU A 161 16.84 -4.44 12.19
C GLU A 161 17.27 -5.22 13.44
N GLU A 162 16.33 -5.74 14.22
CA GLU A 162 16.61 -6.58 15.40
C GLU A 162 17.01 -8.03 15.04
N THR A 163 16.46 -8.58 13.96
CA THR A 163 16.75 -9.97 13.53
C THR A 163 17.98 -10.10 12.65
N THR A 164 18.43 -9.04 12.01
CA THR A 164 19.76 -8.99 11.45
C THR A 164 20.74 -8.68 12.58
N ASN A 165 21.45 -9.69 13.05
CA ASN A 165 22.56 -9.61 14.01
C ASN A 165 23.70 -8.66 13.55
N SER A 166 23.44 -7.87 12.50
CA SER A 166 24.32 -6.87 11.88
C SER A 166 23.93 -5.42 12.12
N ALA A 167 22.79 -5.15 12.80
CA ALA A 167 22.43 -3.77 13.09
C ALA A 167 23.38 -3.14 14.10
N LEU A 168 24.12 -2.13 13.65
CA LEU A 168 24.97 -1.35 14.51
C LEU A 168 24.13 -0.60 15.53
N THR A 169 24.57 -0.61 16.79
CA THR A 169 23.99 0.26 17.83
C THR A 169 24.18 1.74 17.43
N ASN A 170 23.38 2.64 18.01
CA ASN A 170 23.54 4.08 17.76
C ASN A 170 24.99 4.54 17.98
N ARG A 171 25.65 4.02 19.00
CA ARG A 171 27.04 4.33 19.30
C ARG A 171 28.02 3.81 18.26
N GLU A 172 27.79 2.61 17.74
CA GLU A 172 28.58 2.04 16.67
C GLU A 172 28.37 2.79 15.34
N ARG A 173 27.15 3.26 15.05
CA ARG A 173 26.87 4.13 13.87
C ARG A 173 27.62 5.46 13.96
N GLU A 174 27.60 6.13 15.13
CA GLU A 174 28.35 7.38 15.35
C GLU A 174 29.86 7.17 15.17
N VAL A 175 30.40 6.09 15.69
CA VAL A 175 31.83 5.75 15.52
C VAL A 175 32.13 5.46 14.04
N LEU A 176 31.28 4.70 13.34
CA LEU A 176 31.44 4.40 11.92
C LEU A 176 31.41 5.66 11.06
N GLN A 177 30.49 6.60 11.34
CA GLN A 177 30.43 7.88 10.65
C GLN A 177 31.75 8.65 10.76
N LEU A 178 32.27 8.81 11.97
CA LEU A 178 33.54 9.53 12.19
C LEU A 178 34.75 8.84 11.56
N ILE A 179 34.74 7.50 11.52
CA ILE A 179 35.77 6.73 10.76
C ILE A 179 35.67 7.05 9.27
N ALA A 180 34.46 7.08 8.72
CA ALA A 180 34.23 7.38 7.30
C ALA A 180 34.58 8.84 6.93
N GLU A 181 34.43 9.77 7.86
CA GLU A 181 34.89 11.16 7.79
C GLU A 181 36.43 11.32 7.98
N GLY A 182 37.18 10.23 8.07
CA GLY A 182 38.63 10.24 8.16
C GLY A 182 39.19 10.58 9.56
N LYS A 183 38.37 10.60 10.60
CA LYS A 183 38.85 10.87 11.97
C LYS A 183 39.69 9.72 12.49
N SER A 184 40.80 10.06 13.14
CA SER A 184 41.65 9.09 13.82
C SER A 184 40.96 8.55 15.11
N THR A 185 41.35 7.37 15.55
CA THR A 185 40.86 6.76 16.80
C THR A 185 41.02 7.68 18.02
N LYS A 186 42.10 8.53 18.03
CA LYS A 186 42.33 9.51 19.11
C LYS A 186 41.35 10.66 19.07
N GLU A 187 41.04 11.18 17.89
CA GLU A 187 40.05 12.25 17.69
C GLU A 187 38.64 11.76 18.05
N ILE A 188 38.28 10.55 17.64
CA ILE A 188 37.01 9.91 18.00
C ILE A 188 36.91 9.72 19.54
N ALA A 189 37.98 9.25 20.16
CA ALA A 189 38.05 9.07 21.60
C ALA A 189 37.85 10.41 22.34
N TYR A 190 38.50 11.47 21.85
CA TYR A 190 38.36 12.81 22.40
C TYR A 190 36.94 13.35 22.24
N SER A 191 36.34 13.29 21.04
CA SER A 191 35.00 13.81 20.77
C SER A 191 33.92 13.13 21.61
N PHE A 192 34.12 11.87 21.96
CA PHE A 192 33.18 11.11 22.76
C PHE A 192 33.52 10.99 24.27
N ASN A 193 34.60 11.62 24.69
CA ASN A 193 35.14 11.51 26.06
C ASN A 193 35.35 10.04 26.50
N LEU A 194 35.91 9.23 25.58
CA LEU A 194 36.21 7.82 25.76
C LEU A 194 37.71 7.55 25.78
N SER A 195 38.10 6.35 26.22
CA SER A 195 39.48 5.89 26.01
C SER A 195 39.68 5.44 24.54
N VAL A 196 40.91 5.59 24.03
CA VAL A 196 41.28 5.06 22.69
C VAL A 196 40.95 3.57 22.59
N LYS A 197 41.23 2.81 23.65
CA LYS A 197 40.92 1.38 23.71
C LYS A 197 39.40 1.08 23.55
N THR A 198 38.56 1.93 24.11
CA THR A 198 37.09 1.79 23.97
C THR A 198 36.65 1.98 22.52
N VAL A 199 37.22 2.96 21.81
CA VAL A 199 36.93 3.20 20.39
C VAL A 199 37.44 2.05 19.52
N GLU A 200 38.59 1.47 19.83
CA GLU A 200 39.10 0.26 19.15
C GLU A 200 38.15 -0.93 19.29
N VAL A 201 37.58 -1.14 20.49
CA VAL A 201 36.57 -2.19 20.73
C VAL A 201 35.30 -1.92 19.90
N HIS A 202 34.81 -0.68 19.82
CA HIS A 202 33.68 -0.36 18.96
C HIS A 202 34.01 -0.64 17.49
N ARG A 203 35.18 -0.22 17.00
CA ARG A 203 35.62 -0.48 15.63
C ARG A 203 35.67 -1.97 15.32
N GLN A 204 36.24 -2.78 16.21
CA GLN A 204 36.31 -4.23 16.04
C GLN A 204 34.89 -4.83 15.96
N ARG A 205 33.98 -4.45 16.85
CA ARG A 205 32.60 -4.92 16.84
C ARG A 205 31.86 -4.51 15.56
N ILE A 206 32.10 -3.29 15.06
CA ILE A 206 31.54 -2.83 13.79
C ILE A 206 32.02 -3.74 12.64
N MET A 207 33.33 -4.01 12.57
CA MET A 207 33.92 -4.87 11.58
C MET A 207 33.36 -6.30 11.62
N GLU A 208 33.24 -6.88 12.81
CA GLU A 208 32.66 -8.20 13.03
C GLU A 208 31.17 -8.25 12.62
N LYS A 209 30.36 -7.25 13.02
CA LYS A 209 28.94 -7.20 12.71
C LYS A 209 28.64 -7.02 11.23
N LEU A 210 29.48 -6.28 10.52
CA LEU A 210 29.31 -5.99 9.09
C LEU A 210 30.05 -6.97 8.17
N ASP A 211 30.84 -7.89 8.75
CA ASP A 211 31.77 -8.76 8.02
C ASP A 211 32.70 -7.96 7.08
N ILE A 212 33.22 -6.83 7.59
CA ILE A 212 34.07 -5.90 6.87
C ILE A 212 35.43 -5.82 7.57
N HIS A 213 36.52 -5.96 6.79
CA HIS A 213 37.85 -6.09 7.37
C HIS A 213 38.82 -4.94 7.02
N SER A 214 38.33 -3.91 6.31
CA SER A 214 39.13 -2.73 5.97
C SER A 214 38.40 -1.41 6.22
N VAL A 215 39.17 -0.34 6.54
CA VAL A 215 38.61 1.01 6.70
C VAL A 215 37.99 1.52 5.42
N ALA A 216 38.58 1.22 4.27
CA ALA A 216 38.09 1.62 2.96
C ALA A 216 36.71 1.02 2.67
N GLU A 217 36.46 -0.23 3.08
CA GLU A 217 35.15 -0.88 2.94
C GLU A 217 34.15 -0.32 3.95
N LEU A 218 34.57 0.00 5.19
CA LEU A 218 33.73 0.70 6.17
C LEU A 218 33.26 2.07 5.64
N THR A 219 34.17 2.83 5.02
CA THR A 219 33.84 4.13 4.41
C THR A 219 32.82 3.97 3.27
N LYS A 220 33.04 3.02 2.35
CA LYS A 220 32.09 2.71 1.28
C LYS A 220 30.72 2.29 1.81
N PHE A 221 30.70 1.50 2.88
CA PHE A 221 29.46 1.10 3.54
C PHE A 221 28.74 2.32 4.14
N ALA A 222 29.44 3.19 4.87
CA ALA A 222 28.88 4.38 5.50
C ALA A 222 28.26 5.35 4.46
N ILE A 223 28.91 5.53 3.31
CA ILE A 223 28.41 6.34 2.19
C ILE A 223 27.14 5.71 1.61
N ARG A 224 27.13 4.42 1.36
CA ARG A 224 25.98 3.68 0.81
C ARG A 224 24.77 3.75 1.73
N GLU A 225 24.99 3.68 3.05
CA GLU A 225 23.93 3.80 4.07
C GLU A 225 23.56 5.27 4.39
N GLY A 226 24.16 6.24 3.72
CA GLY A 226 23.88 7.66 3.91
C GLY A 226 24.34 8.24 5.25
N LEU A 227 25.29 7.57 5.93
CA LEU A 227 25.87 8.05 7.21
C LEU A 227 26.82 9.23 7.02
N THR A 228 27.44 9.33 5.86
CA THR A 228 28.31 10.45 5.46
C THR A 228 28.15 10.73 3.96
N PRO A 229 28.18 12.02 3.50
CA PRO A 229 28.18 12.32 2.08
C PRO A 229 29.51 11.91 1.43
N LEU A 230 29.51 11.72 0.10
CA LEU A 230 30.73 11.73 -0.70
C LEU A 230 31.20 13.19 -0.71
N GLU A 231 32.32 13.48 -0.07
CA GLU A 231 33.02 14.74 -0.31
C GLU A 231 33.80 14.61 -1.62
N ASP A 232 33.58 15.58 -2.53
CA ASP A 232 34.28 15.72 -3.82
C ASP A 232 35.76 16.10 -3.62
#